data_5b0ef7dfdea2c9af7c870a546493ae81
#
_entry.id   5b0ef7dfdea2c9af7c870a546493ae81
#
_cell.length_a   1.000
_cell.length_b   1.000
_cell.length_c   1.000
_cell.angle_alpha   90.00
_cell.angle_beta   90.00
_cell.angle_gamma   90.00
#
_symmetry.space_group_name_H-M   'P 1'
#
loop_
_entity.id
_entity.type
_entity.pdbx_description
1 polymer ?
#
loop_
_entity_poly.entity_id
_entity_poly.type
_entity_poly.pdbx_seq_one_letter_code
_entity_poly.pdbx_strand_id
1 'polypeptide(L)'
;MRNTTKNITFIAATIVLILISAFFITKTVRGQADHEMMACEKYYQVLEQEYVSEIRAYLNEQGFENSGVTLTRVVDEQGVREYRITLHHKHLEKLSMEERNEIFGEIKNMAFENDGCIFQINLLV
;
A
#
# COMPACT_ATOMS: atom_id res chain seq x y z
N MET A 1 -53.41 35.93 -10.75
CA MET A 1 -52.09 36.37 -10.27
C MET A 1 -51.62 35.66 -8.99
N ARG A 2 -52.48 35.40 -8.04
CA ARG A 2 -52.08 34.72 -6.79
C ARG A 2 -51.54 33.29 -6.97
N ASN A 3 -52.04 32.52 -7.94
CA ASN A 3 -51.63 31.14 -8.15
C ASN A 3 -50.28 31.03 -8.89
N THR A 4 -49.93 31.97 -9.73
CA THR A 4 -48.69 32.00 -10.49
C THR A 4 -47.48 32.24 -9.59
N THR A 5 -47.63 33.16 -8.61
CA THR A 5 -46.56 33.49 -7.66
C THR A 5 -46.27 32.32 -6.71
N LYS A 6 -47.31 31.61 -6.27
CA LYS A 6 -47.16 30.40 -5.42
C LYS A 6 -46.47 29.26 -6.17
N ASN A 7 -46.77 29.08 -7.45
CA ASN A 7 -46.17 28.06 -8.27
C ASN A 7 -44.69 28.36 -8.55
N ILE A 8 -44.34 29.63 -8.78
CA ILE A 8 -42.95 30.04 -9.00
C ILE A 8 -42.10 29.81 -7.73
N THR A 9 -42.65 30.15 -6.56
CA THR A 9 -41.95 29.97 -5.28
C THR A 9 -41.75 28.47 -5.00
N PHE A 10 -42.72 27.63 -5.30
CA PHE A 10 -42.66 26.18 -5.12
C PHE A 10 -41.60 25.56 -6.05
N ILE A 11 -41.55 25.96 -7.31
CA ILE A 11 -40.58 25.47 -8.29
C ILE A 11 -39.16 25.90 -7.87
N ALA A 12 -38.98 27.12 -7.44
CA ALA A 12 -37.67 27.62 -6.95
C ALA A 12 -37.19 26.82 -5.73
N ALA A 13 -38.04 26.57 -4.76
CA ALA A 13 -37.71 25.74 -3.58
C ALA A 13 -37.33 24.30 -3.95
N THR A 14 -38.02 23.71 -4.92
CA THR A 14 -37.74 22.34 -5.40
C THR A 14 -36.35 22.27 -6.07
N ILE A 15 -36.00 23.25 -6.89
CA ILE A 15 -34.69 23.34 -7.55
C ILE A 15 -33.55 23.46 -6.52
N VAL A 16 -33.72 24.28 -5.50
CA VAL A 16 -32.72 24.45 -4.41
C VAL A 16 -32.52 23.13 -3.65
N LEU A 17 -33.59 22.39 -3.34
CA LEU A 17 -33.51 21.09 -2.67
C LEU A 17 -32.75 20.06 -3.52
N ILE A 18 -32.98 20.01 -4.82
CA ILE A 18 -32.27 19.11 -5.73
C ILE A 18 -30.77 19.43 -5.77
N LEU A 19 -30.40 20.71 -5.83
CA LEU A 19 -28.99 21.15 -5.82
C LEU A 19 -28.27 20.79 -4.51
N ILE A 20 -28.93 20.96 -3.38
CA ILE A 20 -28.39 20.59 -2.07
C ILE A 20 -28.19 19.07 -1.98
N SER A 21 -29.15 18.27 -2.44
CA SER A 21 -29.05 16.81 -2.46
C SER A 21 -27.89 16.33 -3.32
N ALA A 22 -27.70 16.88 -4.51
CA ALA A 22 -26.59 16.57 -5.40
C ALA A 22 -25.22 16.88 -4.75
N PHE A 23 -25.13 17.99 -4.05
CA PHE A 23 -23.91 18.41 -3.34
C PHE A 23 -23.55 17.44 -2.20
N PHE A 24 -24.51 17.00 -1.42
CA PHE A 24 -24.28 16.01 -0.35
C PHE A 24 -23.84 14.64 -0.88
N ILE A 25 -24.46 14.17 -1.96
CA ILE A 25 -24.08 12.90 -2.59
C ILE A 25 -22.64 12.95 -3.07
N THR A 26 -22.20 14.02 -3.70
CA THR A 26 -20.81 14.17 -4.20
C THR A 26 -19.80 14.16 -3.06
N LYS A 27 -20.08 14.82 -1.94
CA LYS A 27 -19.19 14.80 -0.76
C LYS A 27 -19.10 13.41 -0.13
N THR A 28 -20.18 12.70 -0.01
CA THR A 28 -20.21 11.36 0.60
C THR A 28 -19.40 10.36 -0.23
N VAL A 29 -19.51 10.40 -1.56
CA VAL A 29 -18.75 9.51 -2.45
C VAL A 29 -17.24 9.79 -2.37
N ARG A 30 -16.82 11.05 -2.33
CA ARG A 30 -15.40 11.42 -2.15
C ARG A 30 -14.86 10.97 -0.79
N GLY A 31 -15.61 11.12 0.29
CA GLY A 31 -15.21 10.67 1.61
C GLY A 31 -15.02 9.16 1.70
N GLN A 32 -15.85 8.37 1.05
CA GLN A 32 -15.72 6.91 0.99
C GLN A 32 -14.48 6.48 0.20
N ALA A 33 -14.19 7.10 -0.95
CA ALA A 33 -13.00 6.81 -1.75
C ALA A 33 -11.71 7.07 -0.96
N ASP A 34 -11.63 8.19 -0.23
CA ASP A 34 -10.47 8.51 0.61
C ASP A 34 -10.31 7.51 1.77
N HIS A 35 -11.40 7.07 2.38
CA HIS A 35 -11.38 6.04 3.42
C HIS A 35 -10.90 4.69 2.91
N GLU A 36 -11.32 4.27 1.73
CA GLU A 36 -10.88 3.01 1.11
C GLU A 36 -9.39 3.05 0.76
N MET A 37 -8.89 4.16 0.24
CA MET A 37 -7.46 4.35 -0.03
C MET A 37 -6.62 4.28 1.26
N MET A 38 -7.04 4.95 2.32
CA MET A 38 -6.35 4.92 3.61
C MET A 38 -6.34 3.52 4.23
N ALA A 39 -7.45 2.78 4.13
CA ALA A 39 -7.54 1.41 4.63
C ALA A 39 -6.61 0.47 3.84
N CYS A 40 -6.53 0.64 2.53
CA CYS A 40 -5.65 -0.13 1.66
C CYS A 40 -4.16 0.14 1.98
N GLU A 41 -3.77 1.40 2.17
CA GLU A 41 -2.41 1.75 2.57
C GLU A 41 -2.02 1.18 3.93
N LYS A 42 -2.89 1.25 4.93
CA LYS A 42 -2.67 0.64 6.24
C LYS A 42 -2.48 -0.87 6.15
N TYR A 43 -3.28 -1.54 5.35
CA TYR A 43 -3.18 -2.97 5.10
C TYR A 43 -1.79 -3.35 4.57
N TYR A 44 -1.32 -2.65 3.54
CA TYR A 44 0.01 -2.89 2.98
C TYR A 44 1.13 -2.53 3.95
N GLN A 45 0.99 -1.46 4.75
CA GLN A 45 1.98 -1.11 5.77
C GLN A 45 2.17 -2.24 6.80
N VAL A 46 1.10 -2.87 7.25
CA VAL A 46 1.17 -4.00 8.17
C VAL A 46 1.89 -5.17 7.53
N LEU A 47 1.55 -5.54 6.31
CA LEU A 47 2.22 -6.61 5.56
C LEU A 47 3.71 -6.32 5.36
N GLU A 48 4.06 -5.09 5.02
CA GLU A 48 5.45 -4.67 4.83
C GLU A 48 6.25 -4.77 6.13
N GLN A 49 5.70 -4.34 7.25
CA GLN A 49 6.35 -4.42 8.56
C GLN A 49 6.52 -5.87 9.03
N GLU A 50 5.51 -6.70 8.86
CA GLU A 50 5.58 -8.13 9.17
C GLU A 50 6.66 -8.81 8.32
N TYR A 51 6.72 -8.52 7.05
CA TYR A 51 7.71 -9.08 6.14
C TYR A 51 9.14 -8.72 6.54
N VAL A 52 9.40 -7.44 6.85
CA VAL A 52 10.72 -6.99 7.35
C VAL A 52 11.08 -7.69 8.66
N SER A 53 10.13 -7.84 9.58
CA SER A 53 10.34 -8.55 10.85
C SER A 53 10.66 -10.03 10.65
N GLU A 54 9.99 -10.70 9.75
CA GLU A 54 10.24 -12.09 9.40
C GLU A 54 11.61 -12.28 8.76
N ILE A 55 12.03 -11.37 7.88
CA ILE A 55 13.37 -11.39 7.28
C ILE A 55 14.44 -11.25 8.34
N ARG A 56 14.28 -10.31 9.27
CA ARG A 56 15.23 -10.13 10.38
C ARG A 56 15.32 -11.36 11.27
N ALA A 57 14.19 -11.94 11.63
CA ALA A 57 14.14 -13.16 12.43
C ALA A 57 14.83 -14.33 11.72
N TYR A 58 14.57 -14.50 10.43
CA TYR A 58 15.21 -15.52 9.61
C TYR A 58 16.73 -15.34 9.56
N LEU A 59 17.20 -14.12 9.30
CA LEU A 59 18.64 -13.83 9.26
C LEU A 59 19.31 -14.06 10.62
N ASN A 60 18.66 -13.72 11.72
CA ASN A 60 19.16 -14.02 13.06
C ASN A 60 19.28 -15.53 13.30
N GLU A 61 18.32 -16.33 12.87
CA GLU A 61 18.36 -17.80 12.96
C GLU A 61 19.50 -18.39 12.15
N GLN A 62 19.83 -17.78 11.02
CA GLN A 62 20.94 -18.20 10.17
C GLN A 62 22.33 -17.73 10.67
N GLY A 63 22.38 -17.00 11.77
CA GLY A 63 23.60 -16.49 12.36
C GLY A 63 24.03 -15.09 11.90
N PHE A 64 23.19 -14.42 11.12
CA PHE A 64 23.43 -13.04 10.67
C PHE A 64 22.72 -12.04 11.56
N GLU A 65 23.17 -11.92 12.78
CA GLU A 65 22.59 -11.02 13.78
C GLU A 65 22.84 -9.56 13.41
N ASN A 66 21.87 -8.71 13.74
CA ASN A 66 21.94 -7.26 13.49
C ASN A 66 22.07 -6.89 12.00
N SER A 67 21.50 -7.69 11.12
CA SER A 67 21.46 -7.36 9.70
C SER A 67 20.63 -6.12 9.45
N GLY A 68 21.10 -5.24 8.57
CA GLY A 68 20.31 -4.15 8.03
C GLY A 68 19.33 -4.67 6.99
N VAL A 69 18.05 -4.44 7.21
CA VAL A 69 16.99 -4.80 6.25
C VAL A 69 16.22 -3.54 5.91
N THR A 70 16.28 -3.14 4.66
CA THR A 70 15.58 -1.96 4.15
C THR A 70 14.60 -2.40 3.07
N LEU A 71 13.36 -1.95 3.19
CA LEU A 71 12.33 -2.20 2.19
C LEU A 71 11.96 -0.88 1.54
N THR A 72 12.12 -0.81 0.23
CA THR A 72 11.74 0.34 -0.59
C THR A 72 10.57 -0.04 -1.49
N ARG A 73 9.57 0.81 -1.53
CA ARG A 73 8.35 0.60 -2.31
C ARG A 73 8.24 1.65 -3.42
N VAL A 74 7.94 1.18 -4.62
CA VAL A 74 7.55 2.02 -5.75
C VAL A 74 6.20 1.54 -6.26
N VAL A 75 5.25 2.44 -6.40
CA VAL A 75 3.92 2.16 -6.96
C VAL A 75 3.80 2.88 -8.28
N ASP A 76 3.51 2.14 -9.35
CA ASP A 76 3.33 2.71 -10.67
C ASP A 76 1.90 3.26 -10.89
N GLU A 77 1.65 3.86 -12.05
CA GLU A 77 0.36 4.43 -12.42
C GLU A 77 -0.76 3.38 -12.52
N GLN A 78 -0.41 2.13 -12.73
CA GLN A 78 -1.33 1.00 -12.84
C GLN A 78 -1.63 0.33 -11.49
N GLY A 79 -0.99 0.80 -10.42
CA GLY A 79 -1.12 0.25 -9.09
C GLY A 79 -0.23 -0.96 -8.80
N VAL A 80 0.69 -1.29 -9.68
CA VAL A 80 1.68 -2.35 -9.45
C VAL A 80 2.69 -1.87 -8.41
N ARG A 81 2.91 -2.66 -7.37
CA ARG A 81 3.85 -2.37 -6.29
C ARG A 81 5.14 -3.15 -6.52
N GLU A 82 6.23 -2.44 -6.67
CA GLU A 82 7.57 -3.01 -6.73
C GLU A 82 8.27 -2.79 -5.39
N TYR A 83 8.66 -3.90 -4.76
CA TYR A 83 9.39 -3.88 -3.50
C TYR A 83 10.83 -4.26 -3.73
N ARG A 84 11.73 -3.44 -3.23
CA ARG A 84 13.17 -3.72 -3.20
C ARG A 84 13.60 -3.93 -1.76
N ILE A 85 14.06 -5.14 -1.48
CA ILE A 85 14.60 -5.50 -0.18
C ILE A 85 16.12 -5.43 -0.28
N THR A 86 16.74 -4.54 0.51
CA THR A 86 18.19 -4.40 0.57
C THR A 86 18.68 -4.94 1.89
N LEU A 87 19.59 -5.91 1.84
CA LEU A 87 20.20 -6.54 2.99
C LEU A 87 21.62 -6.01 3.17
N HIS A 88 21.98 -5.72 4.40
CA HIS A 88 23.33 -5.29 4.73
C HIS A 88 23.86 -6.08 5.93
N HIS A 89 24.91 -6.87 5.69
CA HIS A 89 25.65 -7.59 6.71
C HIS A 89 27.00 -8.02 6.16
N LYS A 90 28.07 -7.80 6.91
CA LYS A 90 29.44 -8.09 6.47
C LYS A 90 29.70 -9.56 6.13
N HIS A 91 29.00 -10.48 6.78
CA HIS A 91 29.13 -11.91 6.53
C HIS A 91 28.32 -12.37 5.31
N LEU A 92 27.23 -11.69 4.97
CA LEU A 92 26.46 -11.98 3.76
C LEU A 92 27.27 -11.70 2.49
N GLU A 93 28.08 -10.68 2.51
CA GLU A 93 28.95 -10.32 1.38
C GLU A 93 30.01 -11.40 1.07
N LYS A 94 30.39 -12.18 2.08
CA LYS A 94 31.41 -13.24 1.97
C LYS A 94 30.87 -14.58 1.54
N LEU A 95 29.55 -14.75 1.46
CA LEU A 95 28.92 -16.01 1.06
C LEU A 95 29.17 -16.31 -0.42
N SER A 96 29.20 -17.62 -0.75
CA SER A 96 29.18 -18.07 -2.14
C SER A 96 27.88 -17.65 -2.83
N MET A 97 27.87 -17.66 -4.16
CA MET A 97 26.63 -17.38 -4.90
C MET A 97 25.52 -18.36 -4.60
N GLU A 98 25.84 -19.63 -4.38
CA GLU A 98 24.87 -20.67 -4.04
C GLU A 98 24.20 -20.41 -2.69
N GLU A 99 25.01 -20.15 -1.66
CA GLU A 99 24.53 -19.84 -0.31
C GLU A 99 23.68 -18.57 -0.29
N ARG A 100 24.12 -17.55 -1.02
CA ARG A 100 23.40 -16.28 -1.16
C ARG A 100 22.06 -16.46 -1.84
N ASN A 101 22.02 -17.23 -2.94
CA ASN A 101 20.79 -17.51 -3.67
C ASN A 101 19.80 -18.33 -2.85
N GLU A 102 20.29 -19.23 -2.00
CA GLU A 102 19.45 -19.98 -1.07
C GLU A 102 18.76 -19.06 -0.06
N ILE A 103 19.51 -18.17 0.54
CA ILE A 103 18.98 -17.16 1.47
C ILE A 103 17.98 -16.25 0.77
N PHE A 104 18.30 -15.76 -0.40
CA PHE A 104 17.40 -14.90 -1.19
C PHE A 104 16.13 -15.63 -1.60
N GLY A 105 16.22 -16.90 -1.93
CA GLY A 105 15.07 -17.74 -2.25
C GLY A 105 14.14 -17.90 -1.07
N GLU A 106 14.66 -18.12 0.13
CA GLU A 106 13.87 -18.23 1.35
C GLU A 106 13.18 -16.89 1.70
N ILE A 107 13.89 -15.79 1.58
CA ILE A 107 13.32 -14.46 1.82
C ILE A 107 12.21 -14.15 0.81
N LYS A 108 12.40 -14.54 -0.44
CA LYS A 108 11.39 -14.37 -1.48
C LYS A 108 10.14 -15.22 -1.21
N ASN A 109 10.31 -16.43 -0.68
CA ASN A 109 9.21 -17.31 -0.30
C ASN A 109 8.39 -16.78 0.88
N MET A 110 8.99 -15.98 1.75
CA MET A 110 8.30 -15.32 2.86
C MET A 110 7.46 -14.11 2.42
N ALA A 111 7.67 -13.62 1.20
CA ALA A 111 6.95 -12.45 0.70
C ALA A 111 5.44 -12.68 0.66
N PHE A 112 4.69 -11.65 1.00
CA PHE A 112 3.23 -11.72 0.89
C PHE A 112 2.81 -11.75 -0.59
N GLU A 113 1.98 -12.72 -0.93
CA GLU A 113 1.46 -12.89 -2.28
C GLU A 113 0.20 -12.05 -2.47
N ASN A 114 0.34 -10.93 -3.17
CA ASN A 114 -0.80 -10.16 -3.65
C ASN A 114 -0.61 -9.89 -5.14
N ASP A 115 -1.70 -9.94 -5.88
CA ASP A 115 -1.70 -9.63 -7.30
C ASP A 115 -1.14 -8.21 -7.54
N GLY A 116 -0.18 -8.11 -8.45
CA GLY A 116 0.47 -6.86 -8.80
C GLY A 116 1.63 -6.45 -7.88
N CYS A 117 2.15 -7.35 -7.04
CA CYS A 117 3.36 -7.10 -6.25
C CYS A 117 4.57 -7.82 -6.84
N ILE A 118 5.67 -7.10 -6.98
CA ILE A 118 6.95 -7.60 -7.47
C ILE A 118 8.01 -7.41 -6.39
N PHE A 119 8.78 -8.45 -6.10
CA PHE A 119 9.81 -8.43 -5.05
C PHE A 119 11.19 -8.65 -5.65
N GLN A 120 12.13 -7.76 -5.31
CA GLN A 120 13.54 -7.88 -5.66
C GLN A 120 14.38 -7.79 -4.40
N ILE A 121 15.41 -8.65 -4.30
CA ILE A 121 16.29 -8.74 -3.14
C ILE A 121 17.71 -8.42 -3.61
N ASN A 122 18.35 -7.48 -2.94
CA ASN A 122 19.70 -7.02 -3.24
C ASN A 122 20.57 -6.97 -1.97
N LEU A 123 21.86 -7.14 -2.15
CA LEU A 123 22.84 -6.84 -1.11
C LEU A 123 23.36 -5.42 -1.28
N LEU A 124 23.48 -4.72 -0.17
CA LEU A 124 24.20 -3.46 -0.13
C LEU A 124 25.69 -3.77 0.06
N VAL A 125 26.45 -3.41 -0.94
CA VAL A 125 27.91 -3.59 -0.96
C VAL A 125 28.61 -2.28 -0.61
#